data_19ca8c9705c2b7c8ed2392836b5fcee0
#
_entry.id   19ca8c9705c2b7c8ed2392836b5fcee0
#
_cell.length_a   1.000
_cell.length_b   1.000
_cell.length_c   1.000
_cell.angle_alpha   90.00
_cell.angle_beta   90.00
_cell.angle_gamma   90.00
#
_symmetry.space_group_name_H-M   'P 1'
#
loop_
_entity.id
_entity.type
_entity.pdbx_description
1 polymer ?
#
loop_
_entity_poly.entity_id
_entity_poly.type
_entity_poly.pdbx_seq_one_letter_code
_entity_poly.pdbx_strand_id
1 'polypeptide(L)'
;MKALVDGRIREEEFTYLLEELKLDIILIEPSNSVYPEISGHSDIFYTKIDNQIYCSPNARYIETNFIIGKEPVKYSYPDDVKYNVCQIGKYVIGSKYADEKILDKINVFVKQGYTKCNIAVTGDNSCITSDVGIYKTLKDLGMDVLLLQTDNIGLINKDHLFSEMHGFIGGATAIVNDTFVLFGDVDYLSKENRRNLLEHIERHNLKFKDFKYLKIVDYGGLLIYA
;
A
#
# COMPACT_ATOMS: atom_id res chain seq x y z
N MET A 1 -0.79 15.58 -10.02
CA MET A 1 -0.09 14.35 -9.58
C MET A 1 -0.78 13.16 -10.22
N LYS A 2 -0.01 12.23 -10.75
CA LYS A 2 -0.53 10.93 -11.25
C LYS A 2 -0.62 9.92 -10.11
N ALA A 3 -1.56 8.98 -10.23
CA ALA A 3 -1.72 7.88 -9.28
C ALA A 3 -2.02 6.58 -10.02
N LEU A 4 -1.23 5.53 -9.74
CA LEU A 4 -1.57 4.17 -10.15
C LEU A 4 -2.49 3.56 -9.10
N VAL A 5 -3.63 3.06 -9.53
CA VAL A 5 -4.72 2.57 -8.67
C VAL A 5 -5.22 1.23 -9.24
N ASP A 6 -5.57 0.30 -8.37
CA ASP A 6 -6.23 -0.95 -8.79
C ASP A 6 -7.52 -0.63 -9.57
N GLY A 7 -7.66 -1.20 -10.76
CA GLY A 7 -8.84 -0.98 -11.64
C GLY A 7 -10.16 -1.48 -11.05
N ARG A 8 -10.12 -2.23 -9.92
CA ARG A 8 -11.30 -2.70 -9.19
C ARG A 8 -11.77 -1.73 -8.11
N ILE A 9 -11.15 -0.53 -7.98
CA ILE A 9 -11.58 0.49 -7.03
C ILE A 9 -13.06 0.84 -7.24
N ARG A 10 -13.80 1.04 -6.15
CA ARG A 10 -15.24 1.38 -6.19
C ARG A 10 -15.45 2.81 -6.65
N GLU A 11 -16.56 3.07 -7.33
CA GLU A 11 -16.90 4.34 -7.95
C GLU A 11 -16.83 5.54 -6.97
N GLU A 12 -17.33 5.37 -5.75
CA GLU A 12 -17.32 6.43 -4.73
C GLU A 12 -15.90 6.83 -4.33
N GLU A 13 -15.02 5.85 -4.14
CA GLU A 13 -13.62 6.05 -3.80
C GLU A 13 -12.85 6.66 -4.96
N PHE A 14 -13.08 6.14 -6.17
CA PHE A 14 -12.49 6.67 -7.40
C PHE A 14 -12.88 8.15 -7.63
N THR A 15 -14.16 8.46 -7.51
CA THR A 15 -14.68 9.83 -7.69
C THR A 15 -14.05 10.78 -6.68
N TYR A 16 -13.91 10.38 -5.42
CA TYR A 16 -13.24 11.20 -4.41
C TYR A 16 -11.77 11.48 -4.78
N LEU A 17 -11.02 10.46 -5.20
CA LEU A 17 -9.62 10.63 -5.60
C LEU A 17 -9.50 11.57 -6.82
N LEU A 18 -10.39 11.45 -7.79
CA LEU A 18 -10.38 12.25 -9.02
C LEU A 18 -10.85 13.69 -8.76
N GLU A 19 -11.99 13.86 -8.10
CA GLU A 19 -12.67 15.15 -8.03
C GLU A 19 -12.27 15.99 -6.83
N GLU A 20 -12.04 15.38 -5.67
CA GLU A 20 -11.68 16.10 -4.46
C GLU A 20 -10.16 16.22 -4.30
N LEU A 21 -9.42 15.13 -4.53
CA LEU A 21 -7.96 15.14 -4.42
C LEU A 21 -7.25 15.51 -5.73
N LYS A 22 -8.00 15.69 -6.85
CA LYS A 22 -7.49 16.15 -8.16
C LYS A 22 -6.33 15.29 -8.67
N LEU A 23 -6.41 13.98 -8.48
CA LEU A 23 -5.42 13.05 -9.01
C LEU A 23 -5.71 12.75 -10.50
N ASP A 24 -4.66 12.64 -11.28
CA ASP A 24 -4.68 12.05 -12.63
C ASP A 24 -4.53 10.53 -12.46
N ILE A 25 -5.65 9.81 -12.54
CA ILE A 25 -5.73 8.40 -12.16
C ILE A 25 -5.48 7.50 -13.36
N ILE A 26 -4.57 6.55 -13.19
CA ILE A 26 -4.30 5.47 -14.13
C ILE A 26 -4.73 4.16 -13.46
N LEU A 27 -5.74 3.51 -14.02
CA LEU A 27 -6.26 2.24 -13.52
C LEU A 27 -5.37 1.09 -13.97
N ILE A 28 -4.95 0.25 -13.02
CA ILE A 28 -4.17 -0.95 -13.29
C ILE A 28 -5.13 -2.12 -13.50
N GLU A 29 -5.16 -2.62 -14.72
CA GLU A 29 -5.93 -3.81 -15.05
C GLU A 29 -5.36 -5.06 -14.37
N PRO A 30 -6.22 -5.96 -13.84
CA PRO A 30 -5.79 -7.21 -13.23
C PRO A 30 -4.86 -8.04 -14.12
N SER A 31 -3.77 -8.53 -13.56
CA SER A 31 -2.78 -9.37 -14.24
C SER A 31 -2.98 -10.84 -13.90
N ASN A 32 -2.72 -11.73 -14.84
CA ASN A 32 -2.68 -13.17 -14.57
C ASN A 32 -1.32 -13.66 -14.00
N SER A 33 -0.39 -12.75 -13.76
CA SER A 33 0.96 -13.09 -13.25
C SER A 33 0.98 -13.43 -11.78
N VAL A 34 -0.03 -13.01 -11.03
CA VAL A 34 -0.21 -13.25 -9.60
C VAL A 34 -1.64 -13.74 -9.32
N TYR A 35 -1.93 -14.15 -8.09
CA TYR A 35 -3.27 -14.60 -7.75
C TYR A 35 -4.31 -13.45 -7.83
N PRO A 36 -5.60 -13.79 -8.05
CA PRO A 36 -6.61 -12.80 -8.42
C PRO A 36 -6.76 -11.62 -7.47
N GLU A 37 -6.61 -11.86 -6.18
CA GLU A 37 -6.85 -10.87 -5.13
C GLU A 37 -5.89 -9.69 -5.19
N ILE A 38 -4.62 -9.92 -5.57
CA ILE A 38 -3.59 -8.87 -5.65
C ILE A 38 -3.26 -8.47 -7.10
N SER A 39 -4.01 -8.96 -8.06
CA SER A 39 -3.67 -8.87 -9.49
C SER A 39 -3.68 -7.46 -10.08
N GLY A 40 -4.39 -6.51 -9.46
CA GLY A 40 -4.41 -5.09 -9.82
C GLY A 40 -3.65 -4.18 -8.85
N HIS A 41 -3.08 -4.73 -7.77
CA HIS A 41 -2.42 -3.94 -6.73
C HIS A 41 -1.17 -3.24 -7.24
N SER A 42 -1.10 -1.92 -7.08
CA SER A 42 0.06 -1.14 -7.49
C SER A 42 1.32 -1.54 -6.73
N ASP A 43 1.24 -1.83 -5.44
CA ASP A 43 2.38 -2.17 -4.58
C ASP A 43 2.98 -3.58 -4.81
N ILE A 44 2.33 -4.40 -5.65
CA ILE A 44 2.88 -5.68 -6.11
C ILE A 44 3.83 -5.47 -7.30
N PHE A 45 3.47 -4.58 -8.21
CA PHE A 45 4.19 -4.39 -9.48
C PHE A 45 5.13 -3.19 -9.48
N TYR A 46 4.99 -2.27 -8.51
CA TYR A 46 5.72 -1.01 -8.47
C TYR A 46 6.15 -0.65 -7.07
N THR A 47 7.28 0.06 -6.99
CA THR A 47 7.69 0.79 -5.78
C THR A 47 8.29 2.14 -6.13
N LYS A 48 8.14 3.11 -5.23
CA LYS A 48 8.77 4.43 -5.35
C LYS A 48 9.82 4.60 -4.26
N ILE A 49 11.05 4.89 -4.68
CA ILE A 49 12.19 5.19 -3.80
C ILE A 49 12.86 6.48 -4.32
N ASP A 50 13.04 7.47 -3.47
CA ASP A 50 13.70 8.75 -3.79
C ASP A 50 13.14 9.42 -5.06
N ASN A 51 11.80 9.43 -5.20
CA ASN A 51 11.09 9.93 -6.38
C ASN A 51 11.28 9.12 -7.68
N GLN A 52 12.06 8.04 -7.65
CA GLN A 52 12.21 7.13 -8.77
C GLN A 52 11.24 5.96 -8.63
N ILE A 53 10.54 5.62 -9.71
CA ILE A 53 9.64 4.46 -9.75
C ILE A 53 10.39 3.27 -10.34
N TYR A 54 10.36 2.18 -9.62
CA TYR A 54 10.82 0.86 -10.05
C TYR A 54 9.60 0.00 -10.35
N CYS A 55 9.62 -0.74 -11.44
CA CYS A 55 8.48 -1.57 -11.82
C CYS A 55 8.92 -2.96 -12.31
N SER A 56 8.02 -3.91 -12.16
CA SER A 56 8.18 -5.24 -12.73
C SER A 56 8.21 -5.20 -14.26
N PRO A 57 9.04 -6.03 -14.94
CA PRO A 57 9.02 -6.13 -16.41
C PRO A 57 7.66 -6.52 -16.99
N ASN A 58 6.79 -7.18 -16.21
CA ASN A 58 5.45 -7.58 -16.61
C ASN A 58 4.34 -6.70 -15.98
N ALA A 59 4.69 -5.51 -15.49
CA ALA A 59 3.71 -4.52 -15.06
C ALA A 59 2.81 -4.08 -16.23
N ARG A 60 1.52 -3.84 -15.95
CA ARG A 60 0.53 -3.49 -16.99
C ARG A 60 0.67 -2.09 -17.55
N TYR A 61 1.33 -1.22 -16.81
CA TYR A 61 1.57 0.17 -17.22
C TYR A 61 3.02 0.55 -16.93
N ILE A 62 3.74 1.06 -17.92
CA ILE A 62 5.14 1.46 -17.79
C ILE A 62 5.34 2.77 -18.54
N GLU A 63 5.85 3.80 -17.85
CA GLU A 63 6.30 5.05 -18.47
C GLU A 63 7.80 5.01 -18.76
N THR A 64 8.24 5.87 -19.66
CA THR A 64 9.65 5.93 -20.13
C THR A 64 10.65 6.29 -19.03
N ASN A 65 10.21 6.96 -17.97
CA ASN A 65 11.00 7.34 -16.81
C ASN A 65 10.99 6.29 -15.67
N PHE A 66 10.27 5.17 -15.83
CA PHE A 66 10.29 4.08 -14.85
C PHE A 66 11.54 3.22 -15.03
N ILE A 67 12.11 2.78 -13.93
CA ILE A 67 13.19 1.79 -13.93
C ILE A 67 12.58 0.40 -13.95
N ILE A 68 12.72 -0.29 -15.08
CA ILE A 68 12.26 -1.67 -15.18
C ILE A 68 13.24 -2.56 -14.41
N GLY A 69 12.72 -3.35 -13.48
CA GLY A 69 13.48 -4.32 -12.70
C GLY A 69 14.03 -5.47 -13.53
N LYS A 70 14.73 -6.39 -12.91
CA LYS A 70 15.29 -7.57 -13.58
C LYS A 70 14.32 -8.74 -13.61
N GLU A 71 13.56 -8.92 -12.54
CA GLU A 71 12.71 -10.07 -12.36
C GLU A 71 11.22 -9.71 -12.50
N PRO A 72 10.45 -10.45 -13.32
CA PRO A 72 9.00 -10.31 -13.32
C PRO A 72 8.41 -10.85 -12.02
N VAL A 73 7.31 -10.26 -11.55
CA VAL A 73 6.51 -10.89 -10.49
C VAL A 73 5.88 -12.16 -11.03
N LYS A 74 5.73 -13.18 -10.15
CA LYS A 74 5.16 -14.47 -10.48
C LYS A 74 4.08 -14.84 -9.47
N TYR A 75 3.37 -15.92 -9.76
CA TYR A 75 2.16 -16.31 -9.03
C TYR A 75 2.40 -16.63 -7.54
N SER A 76 3.54 -17.20 -7.20
CA SER A 76 3.77 -17.74 -5.85
C SER A 76 4.78 -16.95 -5.07
N TYR A 77 4.52 -16.76 -3.77
CA TYR A 77 5.49 -16.25 -2.81
C TYR A 77 6.79 -17.09 -2.83
N PRO A 78 7.98 -16.45 -2.81
CA PRO A 78 8.21 -15.01 -2.63
C PRO A 78 8.36 -14.20 -3.93
N ASP A 79 8.06 -14.78 -5.09
CA ASP A 79 8.25 -14.12 -6.38
C ASP A 79 7.19 -13.05 -6.69
N ASP A 80 6.11 -12.98 -5.91
CA ASP A 80 5.06 -11.95 -5.98
C ASP A 80 5.37 -10.68 -5.16
N VAL A 81 6.44 -10.67 -4.35
CA VAL A 81 6.78 -9.52 -3.49
C VAL A 81 8.05 -8.76 -3.91
N LYS A 82 8.52 -8.96 -5.15
CA LYS A 82 9.76 -8.37 -5.69
C LYS A 82 9.81 -6.85 -5.62
N TYR A 83 8.66 -6.17 -5.71
CA TYR A 83 8.53 -4.71 -5.71
C TYR A 83 7.81 -4.19 -4.46
N ASN A 84 7.47 -5.06 -3.52
CA ASN A 84 6.73 -4.69 -2.31
C ASN A 84 7.66 -4.08 -1.24
N VAL A 85 8.17 -2.87 -1.53
CA VAL A 85 9.12 -2.11 -0.72
C VAL A 85 8.51 -0.77 -0.34
N CYS A 86 8.77 -0.29 0.87
CA CYS A 86 8.21 0.94 1.43
C CYS A 86 9.33 1.91 1.81
N GLN A 87 9.20 3.17 1.43
CA GLN A 87 10.07 4.23 1.94
C GLN A 87 9.33 5.08 2.98
N ILE A 88 9.99 5.34 4.12
CA ILE A 88 9.56 6.27 5.17
C ILE A 88 10.73 7.20 5.49
N GLY A 89 10.64 8.46 5.06
CA GLY A 89 11.76 9.39 5.16
C GLY A 89 13.04 8.82 4.55
N LYS A 90 14.10 8.68 5.34
CA LYS A 90 15.39 8.10 4.91
C LYS A 90 15.44 6.58 4.91
N TYR A 91 14.42 5.91 5.42
CA TYR A 91 14.39 4.46 5.56
C TYR A 91 13.70 3.82 4.37
N VAL A 92 14.41 2.95 3.68
CA VAL A 92 13.88 2.07 2.63
C VAL A 92 13.74 0.68 3.24
N ILE A 93 12.52 0.26 3.45
CA ILE A 93 12.15 -0.94 4.21
C ILE A 93 11.69 -2.01 3.23
N GLY A 94 12.29 -3.18 3.31
CA GLY A 94 11.94 -4.28 2.42
C GLY A 94 12.44 -5.63 2.89
N SER A 95 12.10 -6.66 2.17
CA SER A 95 12.57 -8.02 2.41
C SER A 95 13.77 -8.37 1.53
N LYS A 96 14.46 -9.47 1.86
CA LYS A 96 15.54 -10.03 1.04
C LYS A 96 15.09 -10.53 -0.34
N TYR A 97 13.80 -10.58 -0.58
CA TYR A 97 13.19 -11.07 -1.83
C TYR A 97 12.98 -9.97 -2.87
N ALA A 98 13.32 -8.72 -2.56
CA ALA A 98 13.21 -7.60 -3.49
C ALA A 98 14.05 -7.82 -4.75
N ASP A 99 13.62 -7.20 -5.86
CA ASP A 99 14.38 -7.21 -7.13
C ASP A 99 15.80 -6.66 -6.93
N GLU A 100 16.78 -7.19 -7.65
CA GLU A 100 18.20 -6.82 -7.52
C GLU A 100 18.44 -5.30 -7.69
N LYS A 101 17.67 -4.61 -8.52
CA LYS A 101 17.79 -3.15 -8.71
C LYS A 101 17.28 -2.33 -7.52
N ILE A 102 16.55 -2.97 -6.61
CA ILE A 102 15.97 -2.36 -5.42
C ILE A 102 16.74 -2.79 -4.17
N LEU A 103 17.27 -4.00 -4.17
CA LEU A 103 17.86 -4.66 -3.00
C LEU A 103 19.01 -3.85 -2.36
N ASP A 104 19.86 -3.21 -3.16
CA ASP A 104 20.97 -2.35 -2.71
C ASP A 104 20.52 -1.01 -2.11
N LYS A 105 19.26 -0.63 -2.29
CA LYS A 105 18.65 0.57 -1.71
C LYS A 105 17.99 0.32 -0.37
N ILE A 106 17.67 -0.94 -0.06
CA ILE A 106 17.05 -1.31 1.22
C ILE A 106 18.09 -1.15 2.33
N ASN A 107 17.78 -0.28 3.30
CA ASN A 107 18.60 -0.05 4.48
C ASN A 107 17.94 -0.55 5.78
N VAL A 108 16.68 -1.02 5.71
CA VAL A 108 15.99 -1.67 6.81
C VAL A 108 15.37 -2.98 6.31
N PHE A 109 15.95 -4.11 6.71
CA PHE A 109 15.45 -5.42 6.33
C PHE A 109 14.42 -5.97 7.32
N VAL A 110 13.30 -6.44 6.79
CA VAL A 110 12.24 -7.12 7.55
C VAL A 110 11.98 -8.52 6.98
N LYS A 111 11.37 -9.40 7.79
CA LYS A 111 11.04 -10.75 7.34
C LYS A 111 9.79 -10.81 6.48
N GLN A 112 8.87 -9.84 6.67
CA GLN A 112 7.61 -9.75 5.94
C GLN A 112 7.87 -9.36 4.48
N GLY A 113 7.50 -10.24 3.52
CA GLY A 113 7.65 -9.98 2.10
C GLY A 113 6.70 -8.90 1.60
N TYR A 114 5.44 -8.95 2.03
CA TYR A 114 4.44 -7.91 1.74
C TYR A 114 4.66 -6.66 2.60
N THR A 115 5.85 -6.06 2.47
CA THR A 115 6.29 -4.97 3.34
C THR A 115 5.45 -3.71 3.15
N LYS A 116 5.27 -3.25 1.89
CA LYS A 116 4.48 -2.04 1.60
C LYS A 116 3.00 -2.25 1.89
N CYS A 117 2.45 -3.42 1.55
CA CYS A 117 1.06 -3.76 1.88
C CYS A 117 0.80 -3.66 3.40
N ASN A 118 1.79 -4.00 4.24
CA ASN A 118 1.66 -3.94 5.70
C ASN A 118 1.94 -2.57 6.31
N ILE A 119 2.41 -1.57 5.54
CA ILE A 119 2.80 -0.26 6.06
C ILE A 119 1.96 0.85 5.44
N ALA A 120 1.14 1.51 6.25
CA ALA A 120 0.53 2.79 5.92
C ALA A 120 1.43 3.91 6.46
N VAL A 121 2.11 4.63 5.56
CA VAL A 121 2.99 5.75 5.94
C VAL A 121 2.14 6.91 6.41
N THR A 122 2.49 7.55 7.55
CA THR A 122 1.75 8.70 8.09
C THR A 122 2.62 9.95 8.25
N GLY A 123 3.89 9.86 7.89
CA GLY A 123 4.85 10.95 7.92
C GLY A 123 6.28 10.46 7.73
N ASP A 124 7.24 11.37 7.74
CA ASP A 124 8.66 11.05 7.51
C ASP A 124 9.31 10.17 8.59
N ASN A 125 8.66 10.02 9.74
CA ASN A 125 9.11 9.18 10.86
C ASN A 125 7.93 8.47 11.54
N SER A 126 6.84 8.22 10.82
CA SER A 126 5.66 7.61 11.40
C SER A 126 4.91 6.72 10.41
N CYS A 127 4.29 5.67 10.93
CA CYS A 127 3.47 4.76 10.14
C CYS A 127 2.50 3.95 11.01
N ILE A 128 1.61 3.25 10.33
CA ILE A 128 0.73 2.23 10.90
C ILE A 128 1.10 0.89 10.28
N THR A 129 1.14 -0.17 11.06
CA THR A 129 1.37 -1.53 10.53
C THR A 129 0.53 -2.55 11.28
N SER A 130 0.16 -3.63 10.59
CA SER A 130 -0.47 -4.81 11.22
C SER A 130 0.54 -5.91 11.57
N ASP A 131 1.78 -5.83 11.09
CA ASP A 131 2.84 -6.82 11.33
C ASP A 131 3.66 -6.49 12.58
N VAL A 132 3.69 -7.43 13.52
CA VAL A 132 4.43 -7.28 14.80
C VAL A 132 5.95 -7.19 14.59
N GLY A 133 6.48 -7.87 13.57
CA GLY A 133 7.92 -7.85 13.25
C GLY A 133 8.33 -6.48 12.70
N ILE A 134 7.56 -5.94 11.77
CA ILE A 134 7.74 -4.58 11.24
C ILE A 134 7.61 -3.56 12.38
N TYR A 135 6.54 -3.67 13.21
CA TYR A 135 6.34 -2.78 14.35
C TYR A 135 7.58 -2.71 15.25
N LYS A 136 8.11 -3.86 15.69
CA LYS A 136 9.30 -3.90 16.56
C LYS A 136 10.50 -3.27 15.88
N THR A 137 10.79 -3.66 14.63
CA THR A 137 11.93 -3.14 13.88
C THR A 137 11.90 -1.61 13.75
N LEU A 138 10.73 -1.04 13.42
CA LEU A 138 10.61 0.41 13.24
C LEU A 138 10.58 1.18 14.56
N LYS A 139 10.01 0.60 15.62
CA LYS A 139 10.10 1.17 16.98
C LYS A 139 11.53 1.23 17.50
N ASP A 140 12.35 0.21 17.23
CA ASP A 140 13.77 0.19 17.61
C ASP A 140 14.58 1.26 16.88
N LEU A 141 14.12 1.72 15.69
CA LEU A 141 14.68 2.86 14.97
C LEU A 141 14.17 4.23 15.47
N GLY A 142 13.33 4.25 16.49
CA GLY A 142 12.79 5.48 17.08
C GLY A 142 11.61 6.09 16.32
N MET A 143 10.95 5.32 15.44
CA MET A 143 9.78 5.79 14.71
C MET A 143 8.51 5.79 15.58
N ASP A 144 7.56 6.69 15.29
CA ASP A 144 6.21 6.61 15.86
C ASP A 144 5.37 5.62 15.04
N VAL A 145 5.18 4.43 15.59
CA VAL A 145 4.50 3.33 14.92
C VAL A 145 3.25 2.94 15.69
N LEU A 146 2.11 2.93 15.03
CA LEU A 146 0.87 2.33 15.53
C LEU A 146 0.80 0.87 15.07
N LEU A 147 0.68 -0.06 16.02
CA LEU A 147 0.32 -1.45 15.70
C LEU A 147 -1.21 -1.56 15.68
N LEU A 148 -1.76 -1.87 14.50
CA LEU A 148 -3.19 -1.99 14.27
C LEU A 148 -3.49 -3.39 13.70
N GLN A 149 -3.78 -4.35 14.58
CA GLN A 149 -4.12 -5.71 14.18
C GLN A 149 -5.62 -5.82 13.94
N THR A 150 -6.01 -6.22 12.76
CA THR A 150 -7.41 -6.39 12.35
C THR A 150 -7.55 -7.40 11.22
N ASP A 151 -8.62 -8.18 11.25
CA ASP A 151 -9.01 -9.10 10.18
C ASP A 151 -10.15 -8.52 9.31
N ASN A 152 -10.53 -7.25 9.54
CA ASN A 152 -11.64 -6.60 8.87
C ASN A 152 -11.23 -5.84 7.58
N ILE A 153 -10.03 -6.09 7.06
CA ILE A 153 -9.60 -5.60 5.76
C ILE A 153 -9.75 -6.75 4.77
N GLY A 154 -10.63 -6.59 3.80
CA GLY A 154 -10.90 -7.61 2.79
C GLY A 154 -10.03 -7.46 1.56
N LEU A 155 -9.86 -8.57 0.85
CA LEU A 155 -9.38 -8.60 -0.52
C LEU A 155 -10.54 -8.92 -1.45
N ILE A 156 -10.50 -8.42 -2.68
CA ILE A 156 -11.50 -8.71 -3.72
C ILE A 156 -10.85 -9.45 -4.87
N ASN A 157 -11.59 -10.41 -5.42
CA ASN A 157 -11.16 -11.13 -6.62
C ASN A 157 -11.44 -10.32 -7.90
N LYS A 158 -11.14 -10.89 -9.06
CA LYS A 158 -11.37 -10.25 -10.36
C LYS A 158 -12.84 -9.94 -10.68
N ASP A 159 -13.78 -10.59 -10.01
CA ASP A 159 -15.22 -10.41 -10.19
C ASP A 159 -15.79 -9.42 -9.15
N HIS A 160 -14.93 -8.67 -8.46
CA HIS A 160 -15.26 -7.72 -7.37
C HIS A 160 -15.91 -8.37 -6.14
N LEU A 161 -15.80 -9.68 -5.99
CA LEU A 161 -16.30 -10.41 -4.83
C LEU A 161 -15.24 -10.49 -3.74
N PHE A 162 -15.66 -10.35 -2.48
CA PHE A 162 -14.77 -10.53 -1.34
C PHE A 162 -14.26 -11.97 -1.29
N SER A 163 -12.95 -12.10 -1.11
CA SER A 163 -12.25 -13.36 -0.86
C SER A 163 -12.28 -13.72 0.63
N GLU A 164 -11.96 -14.99 0.95
CA GLU A 164 -11.69 -15.40 2.33
C GLU A 164 -10.31 -14.93 2.84
N MET A 165 -9.48 -14.40 1.95
CA MET A 165 -8.17 -13.87 2.30
C MET A 165 -8.31 -12.46 2.92
N HIS A 166 -7.42 -12.16 3.86
CA HIS A 166 -7.36 -10.84 4.49
C HIS A 166 -6.32 -9.95 3.81
N GLY A 167 -6.69 -8.68 3.64
CA GLY A 167 -5.79 -7.63 3.19
C GLY A 167 -5.02 -6.98 4.34
N PHE A 168 -4.21 -5.99 3.99
CA PHE A 168 -3.32 -5.29 4.91
C PHE A 168 -3.61 -3.79 4.95
N ILE A 169 -3.27 -3.15 6.07
CA ILE A 169 -3.56 -1.73 6.30
C ILE A 169 -2.88 -0.80 5.28
N GLY A 170 -1.66 -1.11 4.86
CA GLY A 170 -0.93 -0.28 3.89
C GLY A 170 -1.56 -0.29 2.50
N GLY A 171 -2.18 -1.41 2.10
CA GLY A 171 -2.90 -1.52 0.85
C GLY A 171 -4.33 -0.97 0.91
N ALA A 172 -4.92 -0.89 2.12
CA ALA A 172 -6.25 -0.33 2.34
C ALA A 172 -6.24 1.19 2.57
N THR A 173 -5.07 1.85 2.43
CA THR A 173 -4.92 3.27 2.74
C THR A 173 -4.04 4.00 1.74
N ALA A 174 -4.17 5.32 1.72
CA ALA A 174 -3.27 6.22 1.00
C ALA A 174 -3.11 7.55 1.74
N ILE A 175 -1.98 8.24 1.51
CA ILE A 175 -1.87 9.66 1.85
C ILE A 175 -1.72 10.45 0.55
N VAL A 176 -2.58 11.44 0.42
CA VAL A 176 -2.54 12.42 -0.67
C VAL A 176 -2.47 13.81 -0.05
N ASN A 177 -1.36 14.50 -0.25
CA ASN A 177 -1.05 15.74 0.44
C ASN A 177 -1.09 15.54 1.97
N ASP A 178 -2.06 16.16 2.65
CA ASP A 178 -2.30 16.09 4.09
C ASP A 178 -3.50 15.19 4.48
N THR A 179 -4.04 14.43 3.52
CA THR A 179 -5.24 13.62 3.73
C THR A 179 -4.90 12.13 3.78
N PHE A 180 -5.18 11.50 4.91
CA PHE A 180 -5.17 10.06 5.06
C PHE A 180 -6.52 9.51 4.60
N VAL A 181 -6.50 8.69 3.57
CA VAL A 181 -7.66 8.03 2.98
C VAL A 181 -7.67 6.58 3.44
N LEU A 182 -8.77 6.13 4.02
CA LEU A 182 -9.07 4.72 4.30
C LEU A 182 -10.09 4.24 3.26
N PHE A 183 -9.77 3.24 2.47
CA PHE A 183 -10.67 2.66 1.47
C PHE A 183 -11.72 1.76 2.14
N GLY A 184 -12.79 2.38 2.58
CA GLY A 184 -13.89 1.79 3.33
C GLY A 184 -14.27 2.62 4.56
N ASP A 185 -15.20 2.10 5.36
CA ASP A 185 -15.71 2.75 6.57
C ASP A 185 -14.92 2.31 7.81
N VAL A 186 -14.40 3.28 8.55
CA VAL A 186 -13.65 3.06 9.78
C VAL A 186 -14.47 2.33 10.85
N ASP A 187 -15.80 2.38 10.75
CA ASP A 187 -16.71 1.68 11.68
C ASP A 187 -16.65 0.14 11.54
N TYR A 188 -16.02 -0.40 10.50
CA TYR A 188 -15.71 -1.83 10.40
C TYR A 188 -14.52 -2.27 11.29
N LEU A 189 -13.72 -1.33 11.79
CA LEU A 189 -12.71 -1.63 12.80
C LEU A 189 -13.35 -1.82 14.18
N SER A 190 -12.66 -2.53 15.07
CA SER A 190 -13.03 -2.54 16.48
C SER A 190 -13.02 -1.12 17.07
N LYS A 191 -13.80 -0.86 18.12
CA LYS A 191 -13.83 0.46 18.79
C LYS A 191 -12.44 0.93 19.22
N GLU A 192 -11.60 0.00 19.67
CA GLU A 192 -10.23 0.28 20.08
C GLU A 192 -9.35 0.65 18.90
N ASN A 193 -9.33 -0.17 17.84
CA ASN A 193 -8.55 0.10 16.63
C ASN A 193 -8.97 1.41 15.96
N ARG A 194 -10.27 1.67 15.87
CA ARG A 194 -10.80 2.93 15.36
C ARG A 194 -10.28 4.13 16.15
N ARG A 195 -10.40 4.09 17.49
CA ARG A 195 -9.89 5.17 18.33
C ARG A 195 -8.39 5.39 18.14
N ASN A 196 -7.61 4.31 18.23
CA ASN A 196 -6.15 4.39 18.10
C ASN A 196 -5.73 4.91 16.72
N LEU A 197 -6.42 4.52 15.65
CA LEU A 197 -6.19 5.03 14.30
C LEU A 197 -6.45 6.54 14.22
N LEU A 198 -7.60 7.00 14.67
CA LEU A 198 -7.97 8.43 14.60
C LEU A 198 -7.05 9.29 15.46
N GLU A 199 -6.70 8.86 16.66
CA GLU A 199 -5.73 9.55 17.53
C GLU A 199 -4.33 9.63 16.89
N HIS A 200 -3.89 8.56 16.19
CA HIS A 200 -2.62 8.56 15.47
C HIS A 200 -2.63 9.56 14.31
N ILE A 201 -3.70 9.58 13.51
CA ILE A 201 -3.87 10.50 12.37
C ILE A 201 -3.90 11.95 12.85
N GLU A 202 -4.67 12.26 13.90
CA GLU A 202 -4.75 13.60 14.49
C GLU A 202 -3.39 14.07 15.02
N ARG A 203 -2.65 13.20 15.73
CA ARG A 203 -1.31 13.50 16.26
C ARG A 203 -0.30 13.86 15.16
N HIS A 204 -0.48 13.33 13.95
CA HIS A 204 0.34 13.64 12.79
C HIS A 204 -0.23 14.76 11.90
N ASN A 205 -1.24 15.51 12.40
CA ASN A 205 -1.88 16.63 11.71
C ASN A 205 -2.42 16.27 10.31
N LEU A 206 -2.87 15.04 10.12
CA LEU A 206 -3.47 14.59 8.89
C LEU A 206 -4.99 14.77 8.94
N LYS A 207 -5.58 15.15 7.82
CA LYS A 207 -7.02 15.04 7.60
C LYS A 207 -7.38 13.58 7.43
N PHE A 208 -8.59 13.21 7.83
CA PHE A 208 -9.09 11.83 7.68
C PHE A 208 -10.26 11.78 6.71
N LYS A 209 -10.23 10.81 5.79
CA LYS A 209 -11.32 10.47 4.89
C LYS A 209 -11.57 8.97 4.90
N ASP A 210 -12.81 8.59 5.10
CA ASP A 210 -13.33 7.23 4.93
C ASP A 210 -14.63 7.23 4.08
N PHE A 211 -15.16 6.05 3.77
CA PHE A 211 -16.33 5.89 2.91
C PHE A 211 -17.39 5.09 3.65
N LYS A 212 -18.43 5.78 4.09
CA LYS A 212 -19.47 5.22 4.96
C LYS A 212 -20.20 4.02 4.33
N TYR A 213 -20.44 3.02 5.17
CA TYR A 213 -21.11 1.76 4.83
C TYR A 213 -20.32 0.84 3.88
N LEU A 214 -19.15 1.23 3.41
CA LEU A 214 -18.33 0.39 2.57
C LEU A 214 -17.37 -0.45 3.44
N LYS A 215 -17.32 -1.77 3.21
CA LYS A 215 -16.30 -2.62 3.84
C LYS A 215 -14.91 -2.14 3.46
N ILE A 216 -13.96 -2.24 4.38
CA ILE A 216 -12.55 -1.87 4.11
C ILE A 216 -11.96 -2.86 3.10
N VAL A 217 -11.35 -2.34 2.04
CA VAL A 217 -10.71 -3.12 0.97
C VAL A 217 -9.25 -2.71 0.82
N ASP A 218 -8.39 -3.70 0.71
CA ASP A 218 -7.01 -3.56 0.28
C ASP A 218 -6.95 -3.55 -1.25
N TYR A 219 -6.52 -2.43 -1.85
CA TYR A 219 -6.29 -2.22 -3.28
C TYR A 219 -4.81 -2.14 -3.64
N GLY A 220 -3.90 -2.52 -2.71
CA GLY A 220 -2.47 -2.29 -2.87
C GLY A 220 -2.07 -0.82 -2.71
N GLY A 221 -2.92 -0.02 -2.03
CA GLY A 221 -2.74 1.42 -1.84
C GLY A 221 -2.73 2.22 -3.14
N LEU A 222 -2.08 3.38 -3.11
CA LEU A 222 -1.83 4.22 -4.29
C LEU A 222 -0.33 4.39 -4.50
N LEU A 223 0.12 4.32 -5.75
CA LEU A 223 1.46 4.81 -6.10
C LEU A 223 1.34 6.19 -6.73
N ILE A 224 1.73 7.23 -5.98
CA ILE A 224 1.57 8.63 -6.35
C ILE A 224 2.91 9.20 -6.84
N TYR A 225 2.89 9.89 -7.99
CA TYR A 225 4.08 10.50 -8.59
C TYR A 225 3.74 11.77 -9.41
N ALA A 226 4.77 12.51 -9.78
CA ALA A 226 4.68 13.75 -10.57
C ALA A 226 4.73 13.48 -12.07
#